data_98654a26bbffb502c704ae90df840aba
#
_entry.id   98654a26bbffb502c704ae90df840aba
#
_cell.length_a   1.000
_cell.length_b   1.000
_cell.length_c   1.000
_cell.angle_alpha   90.00
_cell.angle_beta   90.00
_cell.angle_gamma   90.00
#
_symmetry.space_group_name_H-M   'P 1'
#
loop_
_entity.id
_entity.type
_entity.pdbx_description
1 polymer ?
#
loop_
_entity_poly.entity_id
_entity_poly.type
_entity_poly.pdbx_seq_one_letter_code
_entity_poly.pdbx_strand_id
1 'polypeptide(L)'
;DFCLSRGLGDVYKRQRLQVEHPVTEETTGIDLVVEQLRIADGLPLSITETPAPRGHAFEFRINAEDPGRGFLPTPGPVRLFEPPSGPGVRVDTGVVSGSSVPGSFDSLMAKLVVTGATRAQAMARARRALREFRIEGVASVLPFHRAVVEAPDFVAEDDFKVHTRW
;
A
#
# COMPACT_ATOMS: atom_id res chain seq x y z
N ASP A 1 -30.53 18.79 7.92
CA ASP A 1 -29.75 19.47 6.87
C ASP A 1 -28.24 19.48 7.13
N PHE A 2 -27.81 19.66 8.38
CA PHE A 2 -26.38 19.69 8.70
C PHE A 2 -25.69 18.31 8.57
N CYS A 3 -26.44 17.22 8.73
CA CYS A 3 -25.94 15.86 8.60
C CYS A 3 -25.76 15.45 7.11
N LEU A 4 -26.64 15.90 6.24
CA LEU A 4 -26.58 15.69 4.80
C LEU A 4 -25.42 16.46 4.15
N SER A 5 -25.14 17.67 4.61
CA SER A 5 -24.02 18.46 4.08
C SER A 5 -22.65 17.88 4.46
N ARG A 6 -22.54 17.24 5.62
CA ARG A 6 -21.31 16.50 6.02
C ARG A 6 -21.09 15.27 5.15
N GLY A 7 -22.13 14.48 4.88
CA GLY A 7 -22.05 13.30 4.03
C GLY A 7 -21.64 13.64 2.58
N LEU A 8 -22.27 14.64 1.96
CA LEU A 8 -21.92 15.11 0.62
C LEU A 8 -20.52 15.73 0.56
N GLY A 9 -20.13 16.51 1.57
CA GLY A 9 -18.79 17.08 1.66
C GLY A 9 -17.70 16.05 1.80
N ASP A 10 -17.95 14.96 2.52
CA ASP A 10 -16.97 13.87 2.68
C ASP A 10 -16.85 13.04 1.39
N VAL A 11 -17.96 12.71 0.74
CA VAL A 11 -17.97 12.05 -0.56
C VAL A 11 -17.22 12.89 -1.60
N TYR A 12 -17.49 14.19 -1.69
CA TYR A 12 -16.83 15.05 -2.66
C TYR A 12 -15.33 15.26 -2.39
N LYS A 13 -14.93 15.43 -1.13
CA LYS A 13 -13.53 15.63 -0.74
C LYS A 13 -12.69 14.36 -0.80
N ARG A 14 -13.33 13.19 -0.67
CA ARG A 14 -12.66 11.88 -0.67
C ARG A 14 -12.58 11.24 -2.06
N GLN A 15 -13.18 11.84 -3.08
CA GLN A 15 -13.03 11.41 -4.48
C GLN A 15 -11.64 11.74 -4.99
N ARG A 16 -10.69 10.84 -4.73
CA ARG A 16 -9.30 10.94 -5.17
C ARG A 16 -8.73 9.55 -5.39
N LEU A 17 -7.63 9.47 -6.12
CA LEU A 17 -6.87 8.25 -6.22
C LEU A 17 -6.40 7.82 -4.83
N GLN A 18 -6.66 6.58 -4.46
CA GLN A 18 -6.26 6.04 -3.16
C GLN A 18 -4.79 5.65 -3.17
N VAL A 19 -4.18 5.54 -1.98
CA VAL A 19 -2.79 5.11 -1.86
C VAL A 19 -2.60 3.72 -2.45
N GLU A 20 -3.61 2.85 -2.32
CA GLU A 20 -3.62 1.45 -2.75
C GLU A 20 -3.91 1.23 -4.25
N HIS A 21 -3.96 2.30 -5.07
CA HIS A 21 -4.16 2.17 -6.52
C HIS A 21 -3.19 1.20 -7.23
N PRO A 22 -1.93 1.01 -6.77
CA PRO A 22 -1.02 0.06 -7.38
C PRO A 22 -1.54 -1.38 -7.43
N VAL A 23 -2.40 -1.80 -6.50
CA VAL A 23 -3.04 -3.14 -6.56
C VAL A 23 -3.87 -3.29 -7.84
N THR A 24 -4.63 -2.25 -8.21
CA THR A 24 -5.40 -2.24 -9.46
C THR A 24 -4.46 -2.18 -10.67
N GLU A 25 -3.44 -1.34 -10.65
CA GLU A 25 -2.45 -1.23 -11.73
C GLU A 25 -1.77 -2.56 -12.02
N GLU A 26 -1.28 -3.23 -10.98
CA GLU A 26 -0.58 -4.52 -11.12
C GLU A 26 -1.50 -5.66 -11.62
N THR A 27 -2.78 -5.61 -11.31
CA THR A 27 -3.73 -6.65 -11.74
C THR A 27 -4.39 -6.36 -13.09
N THR A 28 -4.43 -5.11 -13.53
CA THR A 28 -5.09 -4.70 -14.78
C THR A 28 -4.12 -4.27 -15.88
N GLY A 29 -2.91 -3.85 -15.51
CA GLY A 29 -1.93 -3.27 -16.42
C GLY A 29 -2.22 -1.82 -16.83
N ILE A 30 -3.12 -1.13 -16.12
CA ILE A 30 -3.47 0.26 -16.38
C ILE A 30 -2.70 1.17 -15.42
N ASP A 31 -2.09 2.23 -15.95
CA ASP A 31 -1.53 3.32 -15.14
C ASP A 31 -2.65 4.33 -14.84
N LEU A 32 -3.19 4.26 -13.62
CA LEU A 32 -4.30 5.12 -13.19
C LEU A 32 -3.91 6.59 -13.06
N VAL A 33 -2.65 6.89 -12.77
CA VAL A 33 -2.14 8.26 -12.68
C VAL A 33 -2.07 8.88 -14.07
N VAL A 34 -1.53 8.14 -15.05
CA VAL A 34 -1.49 8.58 -16.45
C VAL A 34 -2.91 8.80 -16.99
N GLU A 35 -3.85 7.90 -16.70
CA GLU A 35 -5.24 8.08 -17.13
C GLU A 35 -5.89 9.33 -16.52
N GLN A 36 -5.61 9.66 -15.26
CA GLN A 36 -6.08 10.91 -14.65
C GLN A 36 -5.51 12.16 -15.35
N LEU A 37 -4.21 12.13 -15.69
CA LEU A 37 -3.59 13.24 -16.41
C LEU A 37 -4.17 13.39 -17.82
N ARG A 38 -4.44 12.28 -18.52
CA ARG A 38 -5.13 12.30 -19.82
C ARG A 38 -6.51 12.94 -19.74
N ILE A 39 -7.30 12.56 -18.73
CA ILE A 39 -8.63 13.15 -18.49
C ILE A 39 -8.52 14.66 -18.21
N ALA A 40 -7.53 15.08 -17.42
CA ALA A 40 -7.28 16.49 -17.12
C ALA A 40 -6.92 17.30 -18.38
N ASP A 41 -6.23 16.68 -19.34
CA ASP A 41 -5.93 17.26 -20.66
C ASP A 41 -7.12 17.23 -21.64
N GLY A 42 -8.29 16.74 -21.21
CA GLY A 42 -9.48 16.62 -22.05
C GLY A 42 -9.45 15.43 -23.03
N LEU A 43 -8.52 14.51 -22.86
CA LEU A 43 -8.41 13.31 -23.69
C LEU A 43 -9.35 12.21 -23.18
N PRO A 44 -9.86 11.33 -24.05
CA PRO A 44 -10.61 10.15 -23.61
C PRO A 44 -9.70 9.17 -22.88
N LEU A 45 -10.32 8.27 -22.10
CA LEU A 45 -9.60 7.12 -21.52
C LEU A 45 -8.92 6.33 -22.63
N SER A 46 -7.72 5.79 -22.33
CA SER A 46 -7.02 4.90 -23.26
C SER A 46 -7.64 3.50 -23.33
N ILE A 47 -8.51 3.18 -22.38
CA ILE A 47 -9.23 1.91 -22.28
C ILE A 47 -10.67 2.07 -22.77
N THR A 48 -11.14 1.12 -23.56
CA THR A 48 -12.50 1.10 -24.10
C THR A 48 -13.44 0.17 -23.32
N GLU A 49 -12.89 -0.76 -22.58
CA GLU A 49 -13.63 -1.74 -21.78
C GLU A 49 -13.00 -1.88 -20.39
N THR A 50 -13.82 -2.22 -19.40
CA THR A 50 -13.30 -2.51 -18.06
C THR A 50 -12.42 -3.76 -18.11
N PRO A 51 -11.12 -3.67 -17.80
CA PRO A 51 -10.24 -4.82 -17.86
C PRO A 51 -10.55 -5.83 -16.76
N ALA A 52 -10.49 -7.10 -17.09
CA ALA A 52 -10.56 -8.16 -16.09
C ALA A 52 -9.23 -8.22 -15.32
N PRO A 53 -9.27 -8.27 -13.98
CA PRO A 53 -8.05 -8.41 -13.18
C PRO A 53 -7.38 -9.76 -13.44
N ARG A 54 -6.03 -9.75 -13.50
CA ARG A 54 -5.19 -10.94 -13.71
C ARG A 54 -4.34 -11.18 -12.47
N GLY A 55 -4.40 -12.40 -11.93
CA GLY A 55 -3.65 -12.76 -10.75
C GLY A 55 -4.19 -12.10 -9.47
N HIS A 56 -3.29 -11.85 -8.53
CA HIS A 56 -3.60 -11.25 -7.23
C HIS A 56 -2.47 -10.32 -6.80
N ALA A 57 -2.80 -9.23 -6.13
CA ALA A 57 -1.85 -8.29 -5.57
C ALA A 57 -2.18 -7.93 -4.12
N PHE A 58 -1.14 -7.69 -3.33
CA PHE A 58 -1.21 -7.08 -2.01
C PHE A 58 -0.39 -5.80 -2.01
N GLU A 59 -0.88 -4.77 -1.32
CA GLU A 59 -0.09 -3.61 -0.99
C GLU A 59 0.05 -3.48 0.52
N PHE A 60 1.28 -3.23 0.97
CA PHE A 60 1.61 -2.93 2.36
C PHE A 60 2.13 -1.51 2.43
N ARG A 61 1.44 -0.64 3.18
CA ARG A 61 1.94 0.69 3.50
C ARG A 61 3.03 0.57 4.55
N ILE A 62 4.22 1.03 4.24
CA ILE A 62 5.37 1.00 5.14
C ILE A 62 5.51 2.37 5.80
N ASN A 63 4.89 2.50 6.96
CA ASN A 63 4.85 3.74 7.73
C ASN A 63 5.92 3.74 8.82
N ALA A 64 6.47 4.91 9.11
CA ALA A 64 7.29 5.18 10.30
C ALA A 64 6.41 5.32 11.53
N GLU A 65 5.88 4.20 12.01
CA GLU A 65 4.98 4.10 13.16
C GLU A 65 5.38 2.91 14.03
N ASP A 66 5.19 3.03 15.35
CA ASP A 66 5.53 2.01 16.32
C ASP A 66 4.29 1.19 16.73
N PRO A 67 4.15 -0.06 16.24
CA PRO A 67 3.04 -0.94 16.63
C PRO A 67 3.00 -1.23 18.14
N GLY A 68 4.17 -1.27 18.79
CA GLY A 68 4.27 -1.50 20.24
C GLY A 68 3.76 -0.34 21.08
N ARG A 69 3.56 0.83 20.47
CA ARG A 69 3.05 2.06 21.10
C ARG A 69 1.75 2.55 20.47
N GLY A 70 0.92 1.62 19.99
CA GLY A 70 -0.37 1.95 19.38
C GLY A 70 -0.25 2.71 18.06
N PHE A 71 0.75 2.40 17.25
CA PHE A 71 1.01 3.03 15.95
C PHE A 71 1.30 4.53 16.03
N LEU A 72 1.94 4.98 17.11
CA LEU A 72 2.42 6.36 17.19
C LEU A 72 3.46 6.63 16.10
N PRO A 73 3.36 7.77 15.37
CA PRO A 73 4.38 8.19 14.42
C PRO A 73 5.76 8.30 15.06
N THR A 74 6.78 7.87 14.33
CA THR A 74 8.18 7.91 14.75
C THR A 74 9.02 8.69 13.75
N PRO A 75 8.88 10.03 13.69
CA PRO A 75 9.71 10.85 12.82
C PRO A 75 11.17 10.76 13.22
N GLY A 76 12.08 10.88 12.24
CA GLY A 76 13.51 10.83 12.52
C GLY A 76 14.35 10.28 11.37
N PRO A 77 15.65 10.06 11.59
CA PRO A 77 16.58 9.63 10.56
C PRO A 77 16.39 8.15 10.21
N VAL A 78 16.27 7.85 8.94
CA VAL A 78 16.30 6.50 8.38
C VAL A 78 17.75 6.11 8.12
N ARG A 79 18.37 5.41 9.05
CA ARG A 79 19.80 5.02 8.94
C ARG A 79 20.03 3.95 7.89
N LEU A 80 19.10 3.00 7.81
CA LEU A 80 19.12 1.93 6.82
C LEU A 80 17.74 1.80 6.18
N PHE A 81 17.72 1.67 4.87
CA PHE A 81 16.53 1.33 4.09
C PHE A 81 16.94 0.37 2.99
N GLU A 82 16.69 -0.91 3.20
CA GLU A 82 16.96 -1.99 2.26
C GLU A 82 15.65 -2.63 1.83
N PRO A 83 15.05 -2.18 0.71
CA PRO A 83 13.82 -2.75 0.20
C PRO A 83 14.06 -4.15 -0.39
N PRO A 84 13.08 -5.05 -0.33
CA PRO A 84 13.13 -6.35 -0.99
C PRO A 84 13.07 -6.20 -2.51
N SER A 85 13.54 -7.22 -3.21
CA SER A 85 13.50 -7.28 -4.67
C SER A 85 13.10 -8.66 -5.19
N GLY A 86 13.00 -8.79 -6.51
CA GLY A 86 12.75 -10.07 -7.18
C GLY A 86 11.36 -10.16 -7.83
N PRO A 87 11.02 -11.34 -8.40
CA PRO A 87 9.80 -11.52 -9.19
C PRO A 87 8.52 -11.21 -8.39
N GLY A 88 7.67 -10.33 -8.96
CA GLY A 88 6.40 -9.92 -8.36
C GLY A 88 6.56 -9.04 -7.13
N VAL A 89 7.69 -8.34 -6.98
CA VAL A 89 7.93 -7.35 -5.93
C VAL A 89 8.20 -6.00 -6.57
N ARG A 90 7.38 -5.00 -6.19
CA ARG A 90 7.53 -3.58 -6.53
C ARG A 90 7.59 -2.79 -5.24
N VAL A 91 8.49 -1.84 -5.14
CA VAL A 91 8.58 -0.91 -4.01
C VAL A 91 8.57 0.52 -4.53
N ASP A 92 7.51 1.25 -4.19
CA ASP A 92 7.42 2.69 -4.45
C ASP A 92 7.83 3.41 -3.16
N THR A 93 8.92 4.18 -3.19
CA THR A 93 9.49 4.78 -1.99
C THR A 93 9.78 6.26 -2.16
N GLY A 94 9.55 7.02 -1.08
CA GLY A 94 9.95 8.41 -0.93
C GLY A 94 11.20 8.60 -0.06
N VAL A 95 11.80 7.51 0.43
CA VAL A 95 12.98 7.56 1.31
C VAL A 95 14.06 6.59 0.82
N VAL A 96 15.30 6.89 1.21
CA VAL A 96 16.47 6.02 1.06
C VAL A 96 17.27 6.03 2.37
N SER A 97 18.28 5.18 2.49
CA SER A 97 19.24 5.27 3.62
C SER A 97 19.82 6.67 3.72
N GLY A 98 19.78 7.27 4.89
CA GLY A 98 20.20 8.67 5.13
C GLY A 98 19.09 9.71 5.03
N SER A 99 17.89 9.35 4.56
CA SER A 99 16.72 10.24 4.59
C SER A 99 16.24 10.51 6.03
N SER A 100 15.37 11.50 6.19
CA SER A 100 14.66 11.75 7.44
C SER A 100 13.15 11.79 7.22
N VAL A 101 12.40 11.12 8.06
CA VAL A 101 10.94 11.20 8.07
C VAL A 101 10.53 12.43 8.86
N PRO A 102 9.87 13.44 8.24
CA PRO A 102 9.48 14.65 8.93
C PRO A 102 8.24 14.41 9.82
N GLY A 103 8.21 15.07 10.98
CA GLY A 103 7.04 14.99 11.88
C GLY A 103 5.85 15.85 11.46
N SER A 104 6.01 16.68 10.42
CA SER A 104 4.98 17.63 9.96
C SER A 104 4.06 17.06 8.89
N PHE A 105 4.37 15.88 8.35
CA PHE A 105 3.64 15.22 7.26
C PHE A 105 3.27 13.80 7.64
N ASP A 106 2.70 13.07 6.68
CA ASP A 106 2.37 11.66 6.82
C ASP A 106 3.60 10.81 7.14
N SER A 107 3.41 9.74 7.89
CA SER A 107 4.45 8.78 8.28
C SER A 107 4.82 7.78 7.17
N LEU A 108 4.14 7.81 6.02
CA LEU A 108 4.35 6.87 4.91
C LEU A 108 5.74 7.04 4.30
N MET A 109 6.56 5.99 4.38
CA MET A 109 7.89 5.93 3.78
C MET A 109 7.87 5.25 2.41
N ALA A 110 7.14 4.15 2.30
CA ALA A 110 7.09 3.35 1.08
C ALA A 110 5.80 2.54 0.98
N LYS A 111 5.53 2.05 -0.24
CA LYS A 111 4.52 1.02 -0.52
C LYS A 111 5.25 -0.22 -1.03
N LEU A 112 5.03 -1.35 -0.39
CA LEU A 112 5.46 -2.65 -0.88
C LEU A 112 4.27 -3.30 -1.60
N VAL A 113 4.37 -3.48 -2.90
CA VAL A 113 3.36 -4.12 -3.73
C VAL A 113 3.87 -5.48 -4.16
N VAL A 114 3.09 -6.53 -3.89
CA VAL A 114 3.47 -7.91 -4.18
C VAL A 114 2.40 -8.58 -5.03
N THR A 115 2.83 -9.19 -6.13
CA THR A 115 1.93 -9.82 -7.10
C THR A 115 2.19 -11.31 -7.26
N GLY A 116 1.18 -12.04 -7.68
CA GLY A 116 1.25 -13.46 -8.01
C GLY A 116 0.15 -13.88 -8.98
N ALA A 117 0.33 -15.02 -9.66
CA ALA A 117 -0.71 -15.58 -10.52
C ALA A 117 -1.95 -16.02 -9.70
N THR A 118 -1.75 -16.34 -8.42
CA THR A 118 -2.80 -16.69 -7.47
C THR A 118 -2.59 -15.95 -6.16
N ARG A 119 -3.63 -15.90 -5.29
CA ARG A 119 -3.53 -15.33 -3.95
C ARG A 119 -2.46 -16.05 -3.11
N ALA A 120 -2.42 -17.38 -3.16
CA ALA A 120 -1.41 -18.17 -2.44
C ALA A 120 0.01 -17.82 -2.88
N GLN A 121 0.26 -17.64 -4.18
CA GLN A 121 1.56 -17.23 -4.69
C GLN A 121 1.94 -15.81 -4.25
N ALA A 122 1.00 -14.86 -4.36
CA ALA A 122 1.21 -13.49 -3.89
C ALA A 122 1.52 -13.47 -2.38
N MET A 123 0.81 -14.27 -1.58
CA MET A 123 1.03 -14.43 -0.14
C MET A 123 2.43 -14.97 0.19
N ALA A 124 2.87 -16.02 -0.51
CA ALA A 124 4.20 -16.59 -0.31
C ALA A 124 5.31 -15.55 -0.61
N ARG A 125 5.13 -14.78 -1.69
CA ARG A 125 6.03 -13.67 -2.04
C ARG A 125 5.99 -12.54 -1.01
N ALA A 126 4.79 -12.19 -0.50
CA ALA A 126 4.64 -11.16 0.54
C ALA A 126 5.38 -11.53 1.82
N ARG A 127 5.25 -12.76 2.28
CA ARG A 127 6.00 -13.27 3.44
C ARG A 127 7.50 -13.16 3.26
N ARG A 128 8.01 -13.53 2.08
CA ARG A 128 9.43 -13.40 1.76
C ARG A 128 9.86 -11.94 1.74
N ALA A 129 9.16 -11.10 0.98
CA ALA A 129 9.49 -9.69 0.82
C ALA A 129 9.47 -8.93 2.17
N LEU A 130 8.47 -9.17 3.02
CA LEU A 130 8.39 -8.55 4.35
C LEU A 130 9.52 -8.99 5.27
N ARG A 131 10.01 -10.25 5.17
CA ARG A 131 11.18 -10.72 5.94
C ARG A 131 12.48 -10.09 5.48
N GLU A 132 12.65 -9.91 4.17
CA GLU A 132 13.85 -9.32 3.56
C GLU A 132 13.93 -7.80 3.76
N PHE A 133 12.79 -7.12 3.94
CA PHE A 133 12.75 -5.68 4.10
C PHE A 133 13.40 -5.26 5.42
N ARG A 134 14.43 -4.39 5.36
CA ARG A 134 15.13 -3.87 6.54
C ARG A 134 15.04 -2.36 6.60
N ILE A 135 14.64 -1.85 7.77
CA ILE A 135 14.57 -0.41 8.07
C ILE A 135 15.16 -0.22 9.47
N GLU A 136 16.08 0.73 9.61
CA GLU A 136 16.69 1.08 10.89
C GLU A 136 16.73 2.61 11.06
N GLY A 137 16.66 3.06 12.31
CA GLY A 137 16.69 4.49 12.69
C GLY A 137 15.33 4.99 13.16
N VAL A 138 14.25 4.54 12.55
CA VAL A 138 12.86 4.79 12.98
C VAL A 138 12.17 3.46 13.24
N ALA A 139 11.17 3.44 14.13
CA ALA A 139 10.26 2.30 14.22
C ALA A 139 9.37 2.27 12.97
N SER A 140 8.97 1.09 12.54
CA SER A 140 8.10 0.91 11.37
C SER A 140 7.04 -0.14 11.60
N VAL A 141 6.01 -0.14 10.78
CA VAL A 141 4.93 -1.12 10.83
C VAL A 141 5.30 -2.51 10.29
N LEU A 142 6.55 -2.74 9.86
CA LEU A 142 7.00 -4.05 9.35
C LEU A 142 6.69 -5.23 10.28
N PRO A 143 6.92 -5.15 11.62
CA PRO A 143 6.58 -6.24 12.53
C PRO A 143 5.08 -6.57 12.51
N PHE A 144 4.22 -5.57 12.42
CA PHE A 144 2.77 -5.75 12.30
C PHE A 144 2.40 -6.46 10.99
N HIS A 145 2.91 -6.00 9.85
CA HIS A 145 2.64 -6.66 8.57
C HIS A 145 3.13 -8.12 8.54
N ARG A 146 4.28 -8.42 9.15
CA ARG A 146 4.77 -9.79 9.30
C ARG A 146 3.81 -10.66 10.10
N ALA A 147 3.19 -10.12 11.14
CA ALA A 147 2.17 -10.82 11.92
C ALA A 147 0.87 -11.02 11.12
N VAL A 148 0.42 -10.01 10.40
CA VAL A 148 -0.80 -10.07 9.59
C VAL A 148 -0.73 -11.16 8.53
N VAL A 149 0.38 -11.29 7.80
CA VAL A 149 0.51 -12.32 6.74
C VAL A 149 0.63 -13.74 7.27
N GLU A 150 0.69 -13.93 8.57
CA GLU A 150 0.61 -15.23 9.25
C GLU A 150 -0.72 -15.43 9.99
N ALA A 151 -1.56 -14.39 10.10
CA ALA A 151 -2.84 -14.47 10.80
C ALA A 151 -3.83 -15.37 10.04
N PRO A 152 -4.47 -16.36 10.71
CA PRO A 152 -5.40 -17.29 10.05
C PRO A 152 -6.50 -16.59 9.24
N ASP A 153 -7.09 -15.54 9.79
CA ASP A 153 -8.15 -14.76 9.16
C ASP A 153 -7.70 -14.08 7.85
N PHE A 154 -6.42 -13.75 7.73
CA PHE A 154 -5.85 -13.14 6.54
C PHE A 154 -5.35 -14.17 5.53
N VAL A 155 -4.88 -15.32 6.01
CA VAL A 155 -4.26 -16.37 5.18
C VAL A 155 -5.29 -17.24 4.48
N ALA A 156 -6.48 -17.42 5.06
CA ALA A 156 -7.54 -18.27 4.51
C ALA A 156 -7.80 -17.94 3.04
N GLU A 157 -7.96 -18.97 2.19
CA GLU A 157 -8.18 -18.80 0.76
C GLU A 157 -9.64 -18.47 0.47
N ASP A 158 -10.58 -19.15 1.11
CA ASP A 158 -12.01 -19.05 0.82
C ASP A 158 -12.81 -18.29 1.88
N ASP A 159 -12.28 -18.13 3.08
CA ASP A 159 -12.95 -17.46 4.21
C ASP A 159 -12.02 -16.45 4.89
N PHE A 160 -11.26 -15.71 4.09
CA PHE A 160 -10.46 -14.60 4.63
C PHE A 160 -11.36 -13.45 5.08
N LYS A 161 -10.99 -12.83 6.19
CA LYS A 161 -11.74 -11.71 6.76
C LYS A 161 -11.07 -10.39 6.45
N VAL A 162 -11.91 -9.40 6.20
CA VAL A 162 -11.48 -8.01 6.02
C VAL A 162 -11.74 -7.27 7.31
N HIS A 163 -10.68 -6.74 7.90
CA HIS A 163 -10.76 -5.96 9.13
C HIS A 163 -10.32 -4.53 8.88
N THR A 164 -11.07 -3.57 9.40
CA THR A 164 -10.68 -2.16 9.43
C THR A 164 -9.97 -1.80 10.74
N ARG A 165 -10.00 -2.71 11.72
CA ARG A 165 -9.30 -2.62 13.02
C ARG A 165 -8.87 -4.02 13.45
N TRP A 166 -7.65 -4.14 13.88
CA TRP A 166 -7.02 -5.35 14.43
C TRP A 166 -6.74 -5.17 15.91
#